data_b0d154e946122dbcddd07cc8151e40c5
#
_entry.id   b0d154e946122dbcddd07cc8151e40c5
#
_cell.length_a   1.000
_cell.length_b   1.000
_cell.length_c   1.000
_cell.angle_alpha   90.00
_cell.angle_beta   90.00
_cell.angle_gamma   90.00
#
_symmetry.space_group_name_H-M   'P 1'
#
loop_
_entity.id
_entity.type
_entity.pdbx_description
1 polymer ?
#
loop_
_entity_poly.entity_id
_entity_poly.type
_entity_poly.pdbx_seq_one_letter_code
_entity_poly.pdbx_strand_id
1 'polypeptide(L)'
;MDEETLKADPKALGGSGLNDFRALYASMKAEDSTEVGRHVRTVQAQWRKRGVSSRDSERIRLITVFFHDKPTEEESLLFVGHVGVLLTAEDGTLYFVEKVAFQEPYRMLRFADRTALSDYLMGKYDTSWGQDTASPFIMENDELMDGWRPNTEGGAFTGHVLSGGDEEYCKSFRKHQPEG
;
A
#
# COMPACT_ATOMS: atom_id res chain seq x y z
N MET A 1 8.71 4.49 -8.50
CA MET A 1 9.62 5.64 -8.70
C MET A 1 10.63 5.54 -7.58
N ASP A 2 11.90 5.60 -7.91
CA ASP A 2 12.97 5.51 -6.91
C ASP A 2 13.53 6.89 -6.57
N GLU A 3 14.37 6.95 -5.54
CA GLU A 3 14.95 8.20 -5.06
C GLU A 3 15.86 8.89 -6.10
N GLU A 4 16.53 8.11 -6.96
CA GLU A 4 17.40 8.67 -8.00
C GLU A 4 16.58 9.37 -9.10
N THR A 5 15.47 8.77 -9.52
CA THR A 5 14.52 9.38 -10.44
C THR A 5 13.96 10.68 -9.88
N LEU A 6 13.62 10.72 -8.59
CA LEU A 6 13.12 11.93 -7.93
C LEU A 6 14.18 13.02 -7.78
N LYS A 7 15.44 12.64 -7.61
CA LYS A 7 16.58 13.61 -7.61
C LYS A 7 16.84 14.18 -9.00
N ALA A 8 16.69 13.35 -10.05
CA ALA A 8 16.90 13.77 -11.44
C ALA A 8 15.81 14.70 -11.95
N ASP A 9 14.55 14.49 -11.53
CA ASP A 9 13.42 15.37 -11.87
C ASP A 9 12.57 15.71 -10.61
N PRO A 10 13.01 16.70 -9.81
CA PRO A 10 12.26 17.12 -8.63
C PRO A 10 10.87 17.70 -8.95
N LYS A 11 10.61 18.09 -10.21
CA LYS A 11 9.33 18.65 -10.63
C LYS A 11 8.31 17.59 -10.99
N ALA A 12 8.72 16.36 -11.21
CA ALA A 12 7.83 15.24 -11.54
C ALA A 12 6.70 15.02 -10.51
N LEU A 13 6.91 15.47 -9.26
CA LEU A 13 5.93 15.40 -8.18
C LEU A 13 5.63 16.79 -7.55
N GLY A 14 5.63 17.87 -8.34
CA GLY A 14 5.23 19.18 -7.85
C GLY A 14 6.27 19.91 -6.99
N GLY A 15 7.55 19.53 -7.04
CA GLY A 15 8.67 20.27 -6.45
C GLY A 15 9.09 19.88 -5.03
N SER A 16 8.22 19.25 -4.21
CA SER A 16 8.56 18.75 -2.87
C SER A 16 8.75 17.23 -2.82
N GLY A 17 8.62 16.55 -3.95
CA GLY A 17 8.43 15.13 -4.07
C GLY A 17 9.46 14.25 -3.35
N LEU A 18 10.73 14.62 -3.30
CA LEU A 18 11.76 13.82 -2.62
C LEU A 18 11.57 13.82 -1.10
N ASN A 19 11.21 14.96 -0.50
CA ASN A 19 10.98 15.04 0.94
C ASN A 19 9.70 14.29 1.33
N ASP A 20 8.65 14.42 0.54
CA ASP A 20 7.38 13.72 0.74
C ASP A 20 7.59 12.21 0.57
N PHE A 21 8.35 11.79 -0.45
CA PHE A 21 8.75 10.41 -0.64
C PHE A 21 9.50 9.86 0.59
N ARG A 22 10.53 10.57 1.06
CA ARG A 22 11.28 10.15 2.24
C ARG A 22 10.42 10.11 3.51
N ALA A 23 9.55 11.08 3.69
CA ALA A 23 8.64 11.13 4.83
C ALA A 23 7.71 9.91 4.87
N LEU A 24 7.19 9.49 3.71
CA LEU A 24 6.29 8.35 3.58
C LEU A 24 7.04 7.02 3.71
N TYR A 25 8.15 6.85 2.99
CA TYR A 25 8.81 5.54 2.81
C TYR A 25 9.96 5.25 3.79
N ALA A 26 10.47 6.25 4.52
CA ALA A 26 11.53 6.00 5.48
C ALA A 26 11.06 5.02 6.55
N SER A 27 11.87 3.99 6.79
CA SER A 27 11.62 3.02 7.86
C SER A 27 11.42 3.68 9.22
N MET A 28 10.71 3.01 10.10
CA MET A 28 10.37 3.49 11.42
C MET A 28 10.85 2.48 12.45
N LYS A 29 11.54 2.95 13.49
CA LYS A 29 11.83 2.09 14.63
C LYS A 29 10.51 1.69 15.29
N ALA A 30 10.33 0.39 15.52
CA ALA A 30 9.15 -0.21 16.11
C ALA A 30 9.45 -0.83 17.48
N GLU A 31 8.41 -1.11 18.24
CA GLU A 31 8.51 -1.99 19.40
C GLU A 31 8.68 -3.44 18.93
N ASP A 32 9.37 -4.25 19.71
CA ASP A 32 9.43 -5.70 19.51
C ASP A 32 8.11 -6.32 20.00
N SER A 33 7.13 -6.37 19.12
CA SER A 33 5.77 -6.83 19.42
C SER A 33 5.11 -7.40 18.18
N THR A 34 4.33 -8.45 18.35
CA THR A 34 3.47 -9.02 17.28
C THR A 34 2.10 -8.36 17.18
N GLU A 35 1.80 -7.41 18.08
CA GLU A 35 0.51 -6.72 18.13
C GLU A 35 0.42 -5.60 17.07
N VAL A 36 -0.31 -5.82 16.00
CA VAL A 36 -0.51 -4.85 14.91
C VAL A 36 -1.00 -3.49 15.41
N GLY A 37 -1.88 -3.46 16.41
CA GLY A 37 -2.39 -2.20 16.97
C GLY A 37 -1.31 -1.29 17.59
N ARG A 38 -0.19 -1.84 18.07
CA ARG A 38 0.97 -1.05 18.53
C ARG A 38 1.69 -0.43 17.34
N HIS A 39 1.87 -1.20 16.28
CA HIS A 39 2.53 -0.75 15.07
C HIS A 39 1.72 0.34 14.34
N VAL A 40 0.40 0.21 14.28
CA VAL A 40 -0.50 1.26 13.77
C VAL A 40 -0.27 2.58 14.51
N ARG A 41 -0.24 2.56 15.85
CA ARG A 41 0.05 3.78 16.65
C ARG A 41 1.44 4.34 16.37
N THR A 42 2.43 3.48 16.16
CA THR A 42 3.79 3.88 15.78
C THR A 42 3.80 4.60 14.43
N VAL A 43 3.14 4.03 13.42
CA VAL A 43 3.01 4.66 12.08
C VAL A 43 2.34 6.02 12.20
N GLN A 44 1.19 6.10 12.88
CA GLN A 44 0.45 7.36 13.08
C GLN A 44 1.30 8.43 13.75
N ALA A 45 2.05 8.07 14.80
CA ALA A 45 2.92 9.00 15.52
C ALA A 45 4.09 9.49 14.64
N GLN A 46 4.73 8.58 13.90
CA GLN A 46 5.84 8.91 13.02
C GLN A 46 5.40 9.75 11.82
N TRP A 47 4.28 9.42 11.19
CA TRP A 47 3.74 10.20 10.09
C TRP A 47 3.36 11.61 10.53
N ARG A 48 2.68 11.77 11.67
CA ARG A 48 2.44 13.11 12.24
C ARG A 48 3.73 13.89 12.46
N LYS A 49 4.76 13.25 13.03
CA LYS A 49 6.07 13.88 13.26
C LYS A 49 6.76 14.30 11.96
N ARG A 50 6.59 13.52 10.89
CA ARG A 50 7.18 13.78 9.56
C ARG A 50 6.34 14.70 8.69
N GLY A 51 5.17 15.15 9.15
CA GLY A 51 4.25 15.99 8.39
C GLY A 51 3.52 15.24 7.27
N VAL A 52 3.49 13.90 7.31
CA VAL A 52 2.66 13.10 6.39
C VAL A 52 1.21 13.25 6.81
N SER A 53 0.40 13.74 5.91
CA SER A 53 -1.05 13.83 6.08
C SER A 53 -1.75 13.46 4.78
N SER A 54 -2.81 12.69 4.89
CA SER A 54 -3.72 12.44 3.77
C SER A 54 -4.68 13.61 3.61
N ARG A 55 -5.03 13.93 2.36
CA ARG A 55 -6.15 14.84 2.12
C ARG A 55 -7.44 14.13 2.49
N ASP A 56 -8.31 14.83 3.17
CA ASP A 56 -9.64 14.30 3.44
C ASP A 56 -10.42 14.19 2.10
N SER A 57 -10.69 12.97 1.71
CA SER A 57 -11.45 12.63 0.51
C SER A 57 -12.20 11.33 0.77
N GLU A 58 -13.51 11.38 0.67
CA GLU A 58 -14.33 10.17 0.80
C GLU A 58 -14.12 9.18 -0.36
N ARG A 59 -13.65 9.69 -1.51
CA ARG A 59 -13.56 8.91 -2.76
C ARG A 59 -12.16 8.42 -3.09
N ILE A 60 -11.12 9.02 -2.53
CA ILE A 60 -9.73 8.71 -2.85
C ILE A 60 -8.96 8.49 -1.55
N ARG A 61 -8.46 7.28 -1.36
CA ARG A 61 -7.71 6.87 -0.16
C ARG A 61 -6.35 6.32 -0.56
N LEU A 62 -5.33 6.65 0.20
CA LEU A 62 -4.02 6.03 0.10
C LEU A 62 -4.06 4.70 0.82
N ILE A 63 -3.63 3.64 0.15
CA ILE A 63 -3.46 2.32 0.74
C ILE A 63 -1.97 2.03 0.84
N THR A 64 -1.50 1.71 2.04
CA THR A 64 -0.13 1.30 2.30
C THR A 64 -0.10 -0.02 3.03
N VAL A 65 0.73 -0.95 2.57
CA VAL A 65 1.01 -2.21 3.27
C VAL A 65 2.30 -2.05 4.04
N PHE A 66 2.24 -2.23 5.33
CA PHE A 66 3.39 -2.20 6.22
C PHE A 66 3.87 -3.59 6.56
N PHE A 67 5.19 -3.70 6.64
CA PHE A 67 5.89 -4.88 7.12
C PHE A 67 6.62 -4.57 8.41
N HIS A 68 6.60 -5.54 9.31
CA HIS A 68 7.44 -5.58 10.49
C HIS A 68 8.61 -6.51 10.24
N ASP A 69 9.82 -6.02 10.41
CA ASP A 69 11.07 -6.75 10.20
C ASP A 69 12.00 -6.60 11.39
N LYS A 70 12.77 -7.65 11.67
CA LYS A 70 13.77 -7.69 12.72
C LYS A 70 15.12 -8.06 12.07
N PRO A 71 15.84 -7.06 11.51
CA PRO A 71 17.12 -7.30 10.87
C PRO A 71 18.18 -7.87 11.83
N THR A 72 18.07 -7.54 13.12
CA THR A 72 18.86 -8.09 14.21
C THR A 72 17.95 -8.35 15.43
N GLU A 73 18.48 -9.04 16.45
CA GLU A 73 17.74 -9.25 17.70
C GLU A 73 17.40 -7.95 18.44
N GLU A 74 18.17 -6.88 18.20
CA GLU A 74 18.02 -5.58 18.86
C GLU A 74 17.23 -4.57 18.02
N GLU A 75 17.05 -4.84 16.73
CA GLU A 75 16.40 -3.92 15.79
C GLU A 75 15.04 -4.44 15.35
N SER A 76 14.05 -3.61 15.56
CA SER A 76 12.66 -3.82 15.12
C SER A 76 12.22 -2.62 14.30
N LEU A 77 11.81 -2.86 13.07
CA LEU A 77 11.54 -1.84 12.07
C LEU A 77 10.18 -2.07 11.39
N LEU A 78 9.50 -0.97 11.09
CA LEU A 78 8.37 -0.95 10.17
C LEU A 78 8.79 -0.25 8.87
N PHE A 79 8.35 -0.78 7.74
CA PHE A 79 8.54 -0.14 6.44
C PHE A 79 7.35 -0.37 5.52
N VAL A 80 7.20 0.54 4.55
CA VAL A 80 6.18 0.44 3.51
C VAL A 80 6.67 -0.51 2.42
N GLY A 81 6.02 -1.65 2.27
CA GLY A 81 6.34 -2.64 1.24
C GLY A 81 5.47 -2.54 0.00
N HIS A 82 4.29 -1.94 0.09
CA HIS A 82 3.43 -1.72 -1.06
C HIS A 82 2.56 -0.49 -0.89
N VAL A 83 2.23 0.15 -2.01
CA VAL A 83 1.37 1.34 -2.05
C VAL A 83 0.42 1.26 -3.24
N GLY A 84 -0.80 1.71 -3.03
CA GLY A 84 -1.79 1.91 -4.07
C GLY A 84 -2.81 2.97 -3.69
N VAL A 85 -3.76 3.20 -4.57
CA VAL A 85 -4.84 4.16 -4.37
C VAL A 85 -6.18 3.44 -4.46
N LEU A 86 -6.99 3.59 -3.42
CA LEU A 86 -8.37 3.10 -3.39
C LEU A 86 -9.30 4.21 -3.84
N LEU A 87 -10.10 3.92 -4.86
CA LEU A 87 -11.13 4.80 -5.38
C LEU A 87 -12.50 4.23 -5.04
N THR A 88 -13.40 5.06 -4.54
CA THR A 88 -14.81 4.71 -4.33
C THR A 88 -15.66 5.41 -5.38
N ALA A 89 -16.30 4.65 -6.26
CA ALA A 89 -17.23 5.17 -7.26
C ALA A 89 -18.52 5.66 -6.61
N GLU A 90 -19.36 6.36 -7.39
CA GLU A 90 -20.63 6.91 -6.90
C GLU A 90 -21.64 5.84 -6.45
N ASP A 91 -21.56 4.66 -7.04
CA ASP A 91 -22.37 3.49 -6.69
C ASP A 91 -21.80 2.66 -5.52
N GLY A 92 -20.69 3.12 -4.90
CA GLY A 92 -20.01 2.44 -3.81
C GLY A 92 -19.01 1.37 -4.27
N THR A 93 -18.86 1.13 -5.56
CA THR A 93 -17.88 0.17 -6.09
C THR A 93 -16.45 0.62 -5.75
N LEU A 94 -15.63 -0.32 -5.29
CA LEU A 94 -14.25 -0.08 -4.95
C LEU A 94 -13.32 -0.45 -6.10
N TYR A 95 -12.41 0.46 -6.46
CA TYR A 95 -11.35 0.23 -7.43
C TYR A 95 -10.00 0.51 -6.77
N PHE A 96 -9.10 -0.46 -6.84
CA PHE A 96 -7.74 -0.31 -6.33
C PHE A 96 -6.76 -0.18 -7.48
N VAL A 97 -6.02 0.94 -7.50
CA VAL A 97 -5.01 1.23 -8.51
C VAL A 97 -3.64 1.00 -7.90
N GLU A 98 -2.87 0.11 -8.51
CA GLU A 98 -1.53 -0.24 -8.05
C GLU A 98 -0.55 -0.44 -9.21
N LYS A 99 0.73 -0.43 -8.87
CA LYS A 99 1.81 -0.89 -9.73
C LYS A 99 2.61 -1.96 -9.00
N VAL A 100 2.61 -3.18 -9.51
CA VAL A 100 3.21 -4.34 -8.80
C VAL A 100 4.72 -4.37 -8.95
N ALA A 101 5.24 -4.03 -10.12
CA ALA A 101 6.67 -3.99 -10.41
C ALA A 101 7.01 -2.78 -11.30
N PHE A 102 8.27 -2.37 -11.27
CA PHE A 102 8.72 -1.20 -12.03
C PHE A 102 8.44 -1.33 -13.54
N GLN A 103 8.60 -2.53 -14.10
CA GLN A 103 8.43 -2.80 -15.54
C GLN A 103 6.97 -3.02 -15.94
N GLU A 104 6.07 -3.22 -14.96
CA GLU A 104 4.66 -3.48 -15.24
C GLU A 104 3.86 -2.19 -15.36
N PRO A 105 2.78 -2.19 -16.15
CA PRO A 105 1.86 -1.06 -16.18
C PRO A 105 1.10 -0.94 -14.86
N TYR A 106 0.55 0.24 -14.61
CA TYR A 106 -0.48 0.38 -13.58
C TYR A 106 -1.68 -0.50 -13.94
N ARG A 107 -2.26 -1.12 -12.92
CA ARG A 107 -3.49 -1.87 -13.07
C ARG A 107 -4.54 -1.36 -12.10
N MET A 108 -5.79 -1.47 -12.50
CA MET A 108 -6.94 -1.16 -11.69
C MET A 108 -7.76 -2.43 -11.48
N LEU A 109 -8.00 -2.75 -10.23
CA LEU A 109 -8.72 -3.94 -9.80
C LEU A 109 -10.01 -3.53 -9.10
N ARG A 110 -11.09 -4.27 -9.35
CA ARG A 110 -12.38 -4.05 -8.72
C ARG A 110 -12.54 -5.00 -7.53
N PHE A 111 -13.06 -4.46 -6.41
CA PHE A 111 -13.35 -5.23 -5.21
C PHE A 111 -14.79 -5.02 -4.75
N ALA A 112 -15.39 -6.05 -4.15
CA ALA A 112 -16.72 -5.98 -3.57
C ALA A 112 -16.73 -5.11 -2.31
N ASP A 113 -15.68 -5.25 -1.49
CA ASP A 113 -15.51 -4.55 -0.23
C ASP A 113 -14.03 -4.48 0.18
N ARG A 114 -13.76 -3.84 1.32
CA ARG A 114 -12.40 -3.71 1.87
C ARG A 114 -11.83 -5.03 2.38
N THR A 115 -12.68 -5.95 2.80
CA THR A 115 -12.23 -7.29 3.23
C THR A 115 -11.67 -8.07 2.04
N ALA A 116 -12.32 -8.01 0.89
CA ALA A 116 -11.81 -8.63 -0.34
C ALA A 116 -10.47 -7.99 -0.80
N LEU A 117 -10.32 -6.67 -0.64
CA LEU A 117 -9.04 -5.99 -0.88
C LEU A 117 -7.96 -6.44 0.12
N SER A 118 -8.33 -6.60 1.41
CA SER A 118 -7.43 -7.13 2.43
C SER A 118 -6.93 -8.52 2.06
N ASP A 119 -7.82 -9.43 1.72
CA ASP A 119 -7.48 -10.80 1.34
C ASP A 119 -6.53 -10.83 0.13
N TYR A 120 -6.82 -10.00 -0.88
CA TYR A 120 -5.98 -9.85 -2.06
C TYR A 120 -4.57 -9.36 -1.70
N LEU A 121 -4.45 -8.31 -0.88
CA LEU A 121 -3.16 -7.74 -0.51
C LEU A 121 -2.39 -8.68 0.42
N MET A 122 -3.03 -9.22 1.44
CA MET A 122 -2.40 -10.12 2.41
C MET A 122 -2.02 -11.46 1.78
N GLY A 123 -2.79 -11.96 0.83
CA GLY A 123 -2.48 -13.18 0.09
C GLY A 123 -1.25 -13.11 -0.82
N LYS A 124 -0.70 -11.90 -1.06
CA LYS A 124 0.54 -11.73 -1.83
C LYS A 124 1.81 -12.06 -1.03
N TYR A 125 1.71 -12.07 0.29
CA TYR A 125 2.87 -12.13 1.16
C TYR A 125 2.86 -13.44 1.94
N ASP A 126 3.96 -14.18 1.80
CA ASP A 126 4.26 -15.28 2.70
C ASP A 126 4.64 -14.70 4.06
N THR A 127 3.96 -15.13 5.12
CA THR A 127 4.23 -14.70 6.49
C THR A 127 5.07 -15.72 7.27
N SER A 128 5.52 -16.78 6.61
CA SER A 128 6.29 -17.88 7.22
C SER A 128 7.80 -17.71 7.10
N TRP A 129 8.30 -16.48 7.15
CA TRP A 129 9.75 -16.20 7.04
C TRP A 129 10.59 -16.49 8.30
N GLY A 130 9.96 -17.08 9.32
CA GLY A 130 10.70 -17.58 10.50
C GLY A 130 11.11 -16.52 11.53
N GLN A 131 10.63 -15.29 11.41
CA GLN A 131 10.80 -14.23 12.42
C GLN A 131 9.54 -14.10 13.27
N ASP A 132 9.71 -13.79 14.57
CA ASP A 132 8.61 -13.43 15.46
C ASP A 132 8.26 -11.95 15.27
N THR A 133 7.52 -11.67 14.18
CA THR A 133 7.09 -10.34 13.78
C THR A 133 5.57 -10.26 13.66
N ALA A 134 5.04 -9.03 13.72
CA ALA A 134 3.64 -8.80 13.44
C ALA A 134 3.30 -9.16 11.99
N SER A 135 2.09 -9.65 11.75
CA SER A 135 1.57 -9.83 10.41
C SER A 135 1.63 -8.52 9.62
N PRO A 136 1.88 -8.56 8.31
CA PRO A 136 1.71 -7.40 7.45
C PRO A 136 0.33 -6.80 7.65
N PHE A 137 0.24 -5.47 7.64
CA PHE A 137 -1.04 -4.78 7.85
C PHE A 137 -1.23 -3.63 6.86
N ILE A 138 -2.49 -3.27 6.67
CA ILE A 138 -2.90 -2.29 5.68
C ILE A 138 -3.35 -1.02 6.40
N MET A 139 -2.74 0.11 6.05
CA MET A 139 -3.27 1.42 6.42
C MET A 139 -4.09 1.99 5.25
N GLU A 140 -5.28 2.48 5.55
CA GLU A 140 -6.07 3.34 4.67
C GLU A 140 -5.92 4.77 5.16
N ASN A 141 -5.19 5.60 4.41
CA ASN A 141 -4.68 6.87 4.91
C ASN A 141 -3.84 6.64 6.19
N ASP A 142 -4.22 7.25 7.30
CA ASP A 142 -3.53 7.16 8.60
C ASP A 142 -4.22 6.23 9.61
N GLU A 143 -5.19 5.42 9.17
CA GLU A 143 -5.89 4.46 10.01
C GLU A 143 -5.67 3.02 9.53
N LEU A 144 -5.80 2.04 10.44
CA LEU A 144 -5.88 0.64 10.04
C LEU A 144 -7.09 0.46 9.14
N MET A 145 -6.89 -0.12 7.96
CA MET A 145 -7.97 -0.30 7.00
C MET A 145 -9.10 -1.13 7.60
N ASP A 146 -10.32 -0.63 7.50
CA ASP A 146 -11.50 -1.39 7.90
C ASP A 146 -11.59 -2.70 7.10
N GLY A 147 -11.98 -3.80 7.78
CA GLY A 147 -11.98 -5.13 7.16
C GLY A 147 -10.59 -5.75 6.95
N TRP A 148 -9.48 -5.12 7.41
CA TRP A 148 -8.19 -5.78 7.42
C TRP A 148 -8.21 -7.04 8.29
N ARG A 149 -7.59 -8.11 7.77
CA ARG A 149 -7.32 -9.35 8.48
C ARG A 149 -6.00 -9.97 8.00
N PRO A 150 -5.24 -10.62 8.89
CA PRO A 150 -4.01 -11.28 8.49
C PRO A 150 -4.31 -12.50 7.61
N ASN A 151 -3.36 -12.87 6.75
CA ASN A 151 -3.38 -14.15 6.08
C ASN A 151 -2.95 -15.23 7.08
N THR A 152 -3.87 -16.05 7.53
CA THR A 152 -3.62 -17.14 8.50
C THR A 152 -3.35 -18.48 7.82
N GLU A 153 -3.56 -18.59 6.52
CA GLU A 153 -3.48 -19.87 5.81
C GLU A 153 -2.15 -20.10 5.08
N GLY A 154 -1.24 -19.11 5.09
CA GLY A 154 0.13 -19.23 4.54
C GLY A 154 0.19 -19.59 3.04
N GLY A 155 -0.90 -19.46 2.30
CA GLY A 155 -1.03 -19.82 0.89
C GLY A 155 -1.35 -18.61 0.00
N ALA A 156 -1.05 -18.74 -1.29
CA ALA A 156 -1.49 -17.74 -2.26
C ALA A 156 -3.02 -17.65 -2.25
N PHE A 157 -3.51 -16.40 -2.25
CA PHE A 157 -4.94 -16.11 -2.29
C PHE A 157 -5.61 -16.79 -3.49
N THR A 158 -6.52 -17.73 -3.21
CA THR A 158 -7.33 -18.44 -4.23
C THR A 158 -8.70 -17.77 -4.47
N GLY A 159 -8.94 -16.61 -3.88
CA GLY A 159 -10.16 -15.85 -4.06
C GLY A 159 -10.29 -15.33 -5.49
N HIS A 160 -11.48 -15.43 -6.04
CA HIS A 160 -11.78 -14.84 -7.33
C HIS A 160 -11.71 -13.32 -7.23
N VAL A 161 -10.62 -12.73 -7.73
CA VAL A 161 -10.68 -11.38 -8.25
C VAL A 161 -11.77 -11.44 -9.32
N LEU A 162 -12.87 -10.73 -9.13
CA LEU A 162 -13.91 -10.66 -10.13
C LEU A 162 -13.30 -10.01 -11.38
N SER A 163 -12.64 -10.81 -12.22
CA SER A 163 -12.19 -10.40 -13.54
C SER A 163 -13.39 -10.35 -14.47
N GLY A 164 -14.30 -9.43 -14.16
CA GLY A 164 -15.44 -9.10 -14.99
C GLY A 164 -15.09 -7.92 -15.88
N GLY A 165 -14.65 -8.18 -17.09
CA GLY A 165 -14.81 -7.22 -18.18
C GLY A 165 -13.73 -6.13 -18.36
N ASP A 166 -12.65 -6.10 -17.59
CA ASP A 166 -11.81 -4.91 -17.51
C ASP A 166 -10.55 -4.90 -18.39
N GLU A 167 -10.31 -5.95 -19.18
CA GLU A 167 -9.31 -5.86 -20.26
C GLU A 167 -9.64 -4.76 -21.30
N GLU A 168 -10.91 -4.47 -21.49
CA GLU A 168 -11.37 -3.44 -22.41
C GLU A 168 -11.12 -2.03 -21.88
N TYR A 169 -11.24 -1.82 -20.55
CA TYR A 169 -11.00 -0.53 -19.93
C TYR A 169 -9.49 -0.20 -19.91
N CYS A 170 -8.63 -1.17 -19.63
CA CYS A 170 -7.18 -1.00 -19.74
C CYS A 170 -6.72 -0.73 -21.18
N LYS A 171 -7.41 -1.28 -22.18
CA LYS A 171 -7.14 -0.98 -23.61
C LYS A 171 -7.53 0.45 -24.00
N SER A 172 -8.55 1.03 -23.37
CA SER A 172 -8.95 2.42 -23.62
C SER A 172 -7.94 3.44 -23.10
N PHE A 173 -7.28 3.16 -21.99
CA PHE A 173 -6.23 4.02 -21.44
C PHE A 173 -4.96 4.04 -22.30
N ARG A 174 -4.63 2.95 -23.00
CA ARG A 174 -3.48 2.90 -23.93
C ARG A 174 -3.67 3.76 -25.17
N LYS A 175 -4.90 4.06 -25.57
CA LYS A 175 -5.20 4.87 -26.77
C LYS A 175 -5.02 6.38 -26.59
N HIS A 176 -4.78 6.84 -25.36
CA HIS A 176 -4.67 8.27 -25.01
C HIS A 176 -3.28 8.68 -24.52
N GLN A 177 -2.26 7.84 -24.70
CA GLN A 177 -0.88 8.30 -24.50
C GLN A 177 -0.39 8.95 -25.80
N PRO A 178 0.08 10.20 -25.79
CA PRO A 178 0.69 10.82 -26.95
C PRO A 178 1.98 10.06 -27.27
N GLU A 179 2.09 9.66 -28.54
CA GLU A 179 3.34 9.17 -29.10
C GLU A 179 4.36 10.31 -29.04
N GLY A 180 5.42 10.12 -28.24
CA GLY A 180 6.52 11.06 -28.10
C GLY A 180 7.79 10.31 -27.79
#